data_c747c3328cf7ba4747c7c0ef6bbc5467
#
_entry.id   c747c3328cf7ba4747c7c0ef6bbc5467
#
_cell.length_a   1.000
_cell.length_b   1.000
_cell.length_c   1.000
_cell.angle_alpha   90.00
_cell.angle_beta   90.00
_cell.angle_gamma   90.00
#
_symmetry.space_group_name_H-M   'P 1'
#
loop_
_entity.id
_entity.type
_entity.pdbx_description
1 polymer ?
#
loop_
_entity_poly.entity_id
_entity_poly.type
_entity_poly.pdbx_seq_one_letter_code
_entity_poly.pdbx_strand_id
1 'polypeptide(L)'
;MHASPEDLERDADQYTRKRSNFIIRMILSYDTDKAVTLYEKAGNAYSRKGLHEKAAEMYSVSASLLIDAKEEGNKFEIFSYLEKSAEALLAAEKKEEAISVYKKALNEISMSSEDTSVVASLTAKIGGLLREIDQEKEALKYFYRAADVYGRAKMHINRRNILMQCAASEIRFKNYEKSFDLYKTLANDKSEISHVLEKTSFLFLGVLCGIILEKTKSAYELLNQMDDTRLESQIAYKMLDIKTKRSADQADLDKTIEYFKRTNKLATEVLLAMHDAQVAIDPNNDIL
;
A
#
# COMPACT_ATOMS: atom_id res chain seq x y z
N MET A 1 6.31 -33.93 -26.90
CA MET A 1 6.02 -32.60 -27.49
C MET A 1 5.13 -31.89 -26.49
N HIS A 2 5.51 -30.69 -26.05
CA HIS A 2 4.62 -29.89 -25.22
C HIS A 2 3.62 -29.16 -26.13
N ALA A 3 2.32 -29.26 -25.81
CA ALA A 3 1.29 -28.55 -26.55
C ALA A 3 1.56 -27.04 -26.54
N SER A 4 1.27 -26.36 -27.65
CA SER A 4 1.41 -24.90 -27.70
C SER A 4 0.38 -24.22 -26.81
N PRO A 5 0.59 -22.95 -26.34
CA PRO A 5 -0.43 -22.24 -25.58
C PRO A 5 -1.75 -22.11 -26.35
N GLU A 6 -1.66 -21.90 -27.65
CA GLU A 6 -2.79 -21.77 -28.58
C GLU A 6 -3.58 -23.08 -28.70
N ASP A 7 -2.88 -24.25 -28.70
CA ASP A 7 -3.55 -25.55 -28.69
C ASP A 7 -4.27 -25.80 -27.36
N LEU A 8 -3.65 -25.45 -26.24
CA LEU A 8 -4.25 -25.58 -24.91
C LEU A 8 -5.50 -24.67 -24.74
N GLU A 9 -5.42 -23.44 -25.26
CA GLU A 9 -6.55 -22.50 -25.28
C GLU A 9 -7.69 -23.05 -26.15
N ARG A 10 -7.40 -23.50 -27.38
CA ARG A 10 -8.40 -24.10 -28.27
C ARG A 10 -9.04 -25.34 -27.67
N ASP A 11 -8.27 -26.19 -27.01
CA ASP A 11 -8.79 -27.37 -26.31
C ASP A 11 -9.70 -26.96 -25.14
N ALA A 12 -9.34 -25.93 -24.38
CA ALA A 12 -10.16 -25.38 -23.32
C ALA A 12 -11.50 -24.81 -23.86
N ASP A 13 -11.44 -24.08 -24.98
CA ASP A 13 -12.60 -23.52 -25.66
C ASP A 13 -13.63 -24.60 -26.05
N GLN A 14 -13.19 -25.80 -26.39
CA GLN A 14 -14.11 -26.90 -26.73
C GLN A 14 -15.00 -27.29 -25.54
N TYR A 15 -14.48 -27.15 -24.31
CA TYR A 15 -15.24 -27.42 -23.11
C TYR A 15 -16.18 -26.25 -22.73
N THR A 16 -15.91 -25.03 -23.16
CA THR A 16 -16.75 -23.84 -22.89
C THR A 16 -17.81 -23.61 -23.96
N ARG A 17 -17.51 -23.85 -25.26
CA ARG A 17 -18.47 -23.66 -26.38
C ARG A 17 -19.72 -24.55 -26.28
N LYS A 18 -19.60 -25.72 -25.67
CA LYS A 18 -20.73 -26.59 -25.39
C LYS A 18 -21.72 -25.99 -24.40
N ARG A 19 -21.39 -24.88 -23.75
CA ARG A 19 -22.22 -24.19 -22.75
C ARG A 19 -23.39 -23.40 -23.34
N SER A 20 -23.40 -23.09 -24.64
CA SER A 20 -24.43 -22.27 -25.27
C SER A 20 -25.76 -22.97 -25.50
N ASN A 21 -25.82 -24.31 -25.47
CA ASN A 21 -27.04 -25.10 -25.69
C ASN A 21 -27.60 -25.65 -24.37
N PHE A 22 -28.78 -25.16 -23.97
CA PHE A 22 -29.49 -25.56 -22.73
C PHE A 22 -29.72 -27.09 -22.59
N ILE A 23 -30.02 -27.78 -23.65
CA ILE A 23 -30.25 -29.24 -23.67
C ILE A 23 -28.96 -30.02 -23.42
N ILE A 24 -27.83 -29.53 -23.92
CA ILE A 24 -26.50 -30.14 -23.74
C ILE A 24 -26.02 -29.95 -22.29
N ARG A 25 -26.38 -28.84 -21.64
CA ARG A 25 -26.14 -28.58 -20.22
C ARG A 25 -26.77 -29.63 -19.28
N MET A 26 -27.86 -30.22 -19.67
CA MET A 26 -28.60 -31.20 -18.87
C MET A 26 -28.09 -32.65 -19.02
N ILE A 27 -27.39 -32.95 -20.13
CA ILE A 27 -27.00 -34.33 -20.49
C ILE A 27 -25.49 -34.59 -20.26
N LEU A 28 -24.67 -33.59 -20.35
CA LEU A 28 -23.23 -33.71 -20.10
C LEU A 28 -22.87 -32.97 -18.82
N SER A 29 -22.50 -33.73 -17.78
CA SER A 29 -21.84 -33.19 -16.62
C SER A 29 -20.61 -32.41 -17.14
N TYR A 30 -20.69 -31.11 -17.01
CA TYR A 30 -19.67 -30.18 -17.51
C TYR A 30 -18.41 -30.38 -16.68
N ASP A 31 -17.34 -30.71 -17.34
CA ASP A 31 -16.03 -30.80 -16.69
C ASP A 31 -15.42 -29.37 -16.63
N THR A 32 -16.05 -28.51 -15.80
CA THR A 32 -15.58 -27.16 -15.52
C THR A 32 -14.14 -27.20 -15.05
N ASP A 33 -13.79 -28.18 -14.22
CA ASP A 33 -12.45 -28.37 -13.67
C ASP A 33 -11.42 -28.63 -14.79
N LYS A 34 -11.83 -29.38 -15.80
CA LYS A 34 -10.95 -29.64 -16.95
C LYS A 34 -10.74 -28.40 -17.80
N ALA A 35 -11.80 -27.59 -18.03
CA ALA A 35 -11.66 -26.32 -18.73
C ALA A 35 -10.76 -25.36 -17.96
N VAL A 36 -10.99 -25.20 -16.67
CA VAL A 36 -10.17 -24.38 -15.75
C VAL A 36 -8.69 -24.81 -15.80
N THR A 37 -8.44 -26.13 -15.69
CA THR A 37 -7.08 -26.68 -15.73
C THR A 37 -6.40 -26.41 -17.09
N LEU A 38 -7.11 -26.46 -18.20
CA LEU A 38 -6.56 -26.19 -19.54
C LEU A 38 -6.25 -24.71 -19.72
N TYR A 39 -7.16 -23.80 -19.28
CA TYR A 39 -6.88 -22.36 -19.30
C TYR A 39 -5.72 -21.98 -18.40
N GLU A 40 -5.59 -22.59 -17.21
CA GLU A 40 -4.44 -22.37 -16.36
C GLU A 40 -3.13 -22.79 -17.06
N LYS A 41 -3.11 -23.97 -17.69
CA LYS A 41 -1.94 -24.44 -18.46
C LYS A 41 -1.61 -23.50 -19.62
N ALA A 42 -2.62 -23.01 -20.33
CA ALA A 42 -2.45 -22.03 -21.40
C ALA A 42 -1.87 -20.72 -20.84
N GLY A 43 -2.43 -20.19 -19.74
CA GLY A 43 -1.93 -19.01 -19.05
C GLY A 43 -0.46 -19.15 -18.63
N ASN A 44 -0.11 -20.28 -18.01
CA ASN A 44 1.26 -20.60 -17.64
C ASN A 44 2.20 -20.66 -18.85
N ALA A 45 1.72 -21.18 -19.97
CA ALA A 45 2.51 -21.29 -21.20
C ALA A 45 2.68 -19.92 -21.88
N TYR A 46 1.65 -19.07 -21.91
CA TYR A 46 1.74 -17.69 -22.41
C TYR A 46 2.68 -16.85 -21.54
N SER A 47 2.58 -16.95 -20.22
CA SER A 47 3.48 -16.25 -19.28
C SER A 47 4.95 -16.60 -19.53
N ARG A 48 5.28 -17.89 -19.72
CA ARG A 48 6.64 -18.33 -20.05
C ARG A 48 7.16 -17.80 -21.39
N LYS A 49 6.27 -17.49 -22.33
CA LYS A 49 6.61 -16.86 -23.61
C LYS A 49 6.68 -15.32 -23.52
N GLY A 50 6.46 -14.72 -22.35
CA GLY A 50 6.41 -13.27 -22.17
C GLY A 50 5.11 -12.61 -22.70
N LEU A 51 4.10 -13.42 -23.06
CA LEU A 51 2.81 -12.95 -23.56
C LEU A 51 1.85 -12.72 -22.37
N HIS A 52 2.23 -11.75 -21.53
CA HIS A 52 1.61 -11.53 -20.22
C HIS A 52 0.13 -11.14 -20.29
N GLU A 53 -0.28 -10.35 -21.29
CA GLU A 53 -1.71 -9.99 -21.47
C GLU A 53 -2.57 -11.24 -21.76
N LYS A 54 -2.11 -12.12 -22.65
CA LYS A 54 -2.80 -13.37 -22.91
C LYS A 54 -2.83 -14.31 -21.70
N ALA A 55 -1.73 -14.33 -20.94
CA ALA A 55 -1.70 -15.09 -19.69
C ALA A 55 -2.76 -14.57 -18.70
N ALA A 56 -2.87 -13.25 -18.54
CA ALA A 56 -3.87 -12.62 -17.68
C ALA A 56 -5.30 -12.97 -18.13
N GLU A 57 -5.56 -12.95 -19.42
CA GLU A 57 -6.86 -13.34 -19.99
C GLU A 57 -7.22 -14.79 -19.62
N MET A 58 -6.30 -15.74 -19.83
CA MET A 58 -6.52 -17.15 -19.51
C MET A 58 -6.85 -17.38 -18.03
N TYR A 59 -6.10 -16.72 -17.13
CA TYR A 59 -6.37 -16.80 -15.69
C TYR A 59 -7.71 -16.14 -15.32
N SER A 60 -8.08 -15.03 -15.95
CA SER A 60 -9.38 -14.38 -15.74
C SER A 60 -10.53 -15.28 -16.21
N VAL A 61 -10.37 -15.99 -17.32
CA VAL A 61 -11.37 -16.97 -17.80
C VAL A 61 -11.53 -18.12 -16.81
N SER A 62 -10.41 -18.66 -16.28
CA SER A 62 -10.44 -19.70 -15.23
C SER A 62 -11.24 -19.24 -14.01
N ALA A 63 -10.96 -18.04 -13.49
CA ALA A 63 -11.71 -17.47 -12.38
C ALA A 63 -13.19 -17.30 -12.70
N SER A 64 -13.54 -16.81 -13.89
CA SER A 64 -14.92 -16.58 -14.30
C SER A 64 -15.72 -17.88 -14.40
N LEU A 65 -15.11 -18.97 -14.87
CA LEU A 65 -15.75 -20.29 -14.94
C LEU A 65 -16.11 -20.81 -13.54
N LEU A 66 -15.22 -20.62 -12.56
CA LEU A 66 -15.46 -21.02 -11.17
C LEU A 66 -16.55 -20.16 -10.50
N ILE A 67 -16.53 -18.85 -10.74
CA ILE A 67 -17.57 -17.92 -10.24
C ILE A 67 -18.94 -18.33 -10.80
N ASP A 68 -19.01 -18.65 -12.09
CA ASP A 68 -20.24 -19.04 -12.73
C ASP A 68 -20.76 -20.43 -12.25
N ALA A 69 -19.86 -21.31 -11.82
CA ALA A 69 -20.22 -22.62 -11.26
C ALA A 69 -20.93 -22.50 -9.91
N LYS A 70 -20.73 -21.37 -9.19
CA LYS A 70 -21.35 -21.04 -7.89
C LYS A 70 -21.12 -22.08 -6.79
N GLU A 71 -20.02 -22.80 -6.83
CA GLU A 71 -19.64 -23.75 -5.79
C GLU A 71 -18.97 -23.01 -4.62
N GLU A 72 -19.52 -23.15 -3.42
CA GLU A 72 -19.01 -22.43 -2.22
C GLU A 72 -17.55 -22.75 -1.86
N GLY A 73 -17.06 -23.93 -2.27
CA GLY A 73 -15.69 -24.38 -1.99
C GLY A 73 -14.58 -23.65 -2.79
N ASN A 74 -14.93 -23.01 -3.90
CA ASN A 74 -13.94 -22.55 -4.89
C ASN A 74 -13.37 -21.13 -4.64
N LYS A 75 -13.67 -20.48 -3.52
CA LYS A 75 -13.27 -19.08 -3.26
C LYS A 75 -11.77 -18.85 -3.28
N PHE A 76 -10.99 -19.76 -2.70
CA PHE A 76 -9.53 -19.66 -2.72
C PHE A 76 -8.96 -19.87 -4.12
N GLU A 77 -9.56 -20.74 -4.88
CA GLU A 77 -9.15 -21.02 -6.26
C GLU A 77 -9.45 -19.82 -7.17
N ILE A 78 -10.66 -19.26 -7.06
CA ILE A 78 -11.05 -18.01 -7.73
C ILE A 78 -10.06 -16.88 -7.37
N PHE A 79 -9.77 -16.70 -6.09
CA PHE A 79 -8.78 -15.72 -5.63
C PHE A 79 -7.42 -15.96 -6.27
N SER A 80 -6.93 -17.20 -6.28
CA SER A 80 -5.64 -17.56 -6.86
C SER A 80 -5.54 -17.21 -8.36
N TYR A 81 -6.59 -17.51 -9.13
CA TYR A 81 -6.60 -17.16 -10.55
C TYR A 81 -6.70 -15.66 -10.80
N LEU A 82 -7.50 -14.94 -10.01
CA LEU A 82 -7.55 -13.47 -10.09
C LEU A 82 -6.20 -12.84 -9.70
N GLU A 83 -5.51 -13.39 -8.69
CA GLU A 83 -4.18 -12.93 -8.31
C GLU A 83 -3.17 -13.17 -9.44
N LYS A 84 -3.12 -14.39 -10.02
CA LYS A 84 -2.27 -14.70 -11.19
C LYS A 84 -2.55 -13.77 -12.37
N SER A 85 -3.83 -13.49 -12.63
CA SER A 85 -4.23 -12.57 -13.71
C SER A 85 -3.71 -11.15 -13.45
N ALA A 86 -3.88 -10.63 -12.24
CA ALA A 86 -3.40 -9.31 -11.88
C ALA A 86 -1.88 -9.21 -11.92
N GLU A 87 -1.14 -10.26 -11.49
CA GLU A 87 0.31 -10.32 -11.58
C GLU A 87 0.80 -10.34 -13.05
N ALA A 88 0.09 -11.05 -13.90
CA ALA A 88 0.41 -11.05 -15.34
C ALA A 88 0.14 -9.65 -15.95
N LEU A 89 -0.91 -8.94 -15.54
CA LEU A 89 -1.15 -7.56 -15.97
C LEU A 89 -0.07 -6.61 -15.47
N LEU A 90 0.44 -6.78 -14.24
CA LEU A 90 1.59 -6.00 -13.75
C LEU A 90 2.84 -6.26 -14.58
N ALA A 91 3.08 -7.52 -14.97
CA ALA A 91 4.20 -7.87 -15.84
C ALA A 91 4.03 -7.31 -17.28
N ALA A 92 2.80 -7.01 -17.70
CA ALA A 92 2.46 -6.29 -18.91
C ALA A 92 2.43 -4.76 -18.76
N GLU A 93 2.86 -4.24 -17.60
CA GLU A 93 2.83 -2.80 -17.22
C GLU A 93 1.43 -2.17 -17.20
N LYS A 94 0.36 -2.98 -17.11
CA LYS A 94 -1.04 -2.56 -17.08
C LYS A 94 -1.54 -2.42 -15.64
N LYS A 95 -1.02 -1.41 -14.91
CA LYS A 95 -1.27 -1.23 -13.48
C LYS A 95 -2.76 -1.00 -13.14
N GLU A 96 -3.46 -0.17 -13.90
CA GLU A 96 -4.88 0.13 -13.68
C GLU A 96 -5.77 -1.11 -13.82
N GLU A 97 -5.51 -1.92 -14.86
CA GLU A 97 -6.22 -3.17 -15.08
C GLU A 97 -5.91 -4.17 -13.95
N ALA A 98 -4.64 -4.28 -13.53
CA ALA A 98 -4.23 -5.12 -12.40
C ALA A 98 -4.93 -4.73 -11.10
N ILE A 99 -5.02 -3.44 -10.78
CA ILE A 99 -5.74 -2.93 -9.62
C ILE A 99 -7.22 -3.34 -9.68
N SER A 100 -7.84 -3.24 -10.85
CA SER A 100 -9.24 -3.65 -11.03
C SER A 100 -9.44 -5.14 -10.74
N VAL A 101 -8.52 -6.00 -11.21
CA VAL A 101 -8.58 -7.45 -10.97
C VAL A 101 -8.29 -7.76 -9.49
N TYR A 102 -7.32 -7.10 -8.84
CA TYR A 102 -7.09 -7.26 -7.41
C TYR A 102 -8.28 -6.82 -6.56
N LYS A 103 -9.01 -5.76 -6.94
CA LYS A 103 -10.25 -5.36 -6.26
C LYS A 103 -11.33 -6.45 -6.37
N LYS A 104 -11.45 -7.12 -7.51
CA LYS A 104 -12.34 -8.29 -7.66
C LYS A 104 -11.90 -9.43 -6.74
N ALA A 105 -10.61 -9.77 -6.75
CA ALA A 105 -10.06 -10.81 -5.87
C ALA A 105 -10.32 -10.52 -4.39
N LEU A 106 -10.14 -9.25 -3.97
CA LEU A 106 -10.42 -8.80 -2.61
C LEU A 106 -11.89 -8.95 -2.25
N ASN A 107 -12.80 -8.67 -3.19
CA ASN A 107 -14.24 -8.84 -2.96
C ASN A 107 -14.61 -10.31 -2.75
N GLU A 108 -14.11 -11.21 -3.59
CA GLU A 108 -14.36 -12.65 -3.48
C GLU A 108 -13.88 -13.24 -2.14
N ILE A 109 -12.65 -12.90 -1.73
CA ILE A 109 -12.08 -13.46 -0.50
C ILE A 109 -12.63 -12.80 0.77
N SER A 110 -13.04 -11.51 0.72
CA SER A 110 -13.61 -10.82 1.88
C SER A 110 -14.95 -11.37 2.33
N MET A 111 -15.64 -12.11 1.47
CA MET A 111 -16.88 -12.81 1.79
C MET A 111 -16.65 -14.09 2.60
N SER A 112 -15.43 -14.61 2.63
CA SER A 112 -15.04 -15.73 3.47
C SER A 112 -14.26 -15.20 4.68
N SER A 113 -14.83 -15.30 5.87
CA SER A 113 -14.32 -14.67 7.10
C SER A 113 -13.02 -15.26 7.66
N GLU A 114 -12.37 -16.21 7.00
CA GLU A 114 -11.36 -17.05 7.64
C GLU A 114 -9.91 -16.58 7.44
N ASP A 115 -9.58 -15.83 6.40
CA ASP A 115 -8.19 -15.44 6.14
C ASP A 115 -7.96 -13.92 6.18
N THR A 116 -7.90 -13.41 7.38
CA THR A 116 -7.67 -11.98 7.62
C THR A 116 -6.29 -11.52 7.15
N SER A 117 -5.27 -12.40 7.13
CA SER A 117 -3.90 -12.06 6.71
C SER A 117 -3.81 -11.82 5.20
N VAL A 118 -4.46 -12.67 4.40
CA VAL A 118 -4.51 -12.52 2.94
C VAL A 118 -5.29 -11.27 2.55
N VAL A 119 -6.45 -11.05 3.18
CA VAL A 119 -7.25 -9.83 2.98
C VAL A 119 -6.44 -8.57 3.29
N ALA A 120 -5.69 -8.57 4.41
CA ALA A 120 -4.86 -7.44 4.80
C ALA A 120 -3.72 -7.19 3.79
N SER A 121 -3.02 -8.25 3.38
CA SER A 121 -1.91 -8.18 2.42
C SER A 121 -2.37 -7.67 1.06
N LEU A 122 -3.47 -8.22 0.54
CA LEU A 122 -4.03 -7.79 -0.73
C LEU A 122 -4.53 -6.33 -0.67
N THR A 123 -5.17 -5.95 0.44
CA THR A 123 -5.62 -4.57 0.65
C THR A 123 -4.43 -3.61 0.65
N ALA A 124 -3.32 -3.97 1.32
CA ALA A 124 -2.10 -3.18 1.33
C ALA A 124 -1.46 -3.10 -0.08
N LYS A 125 -1.43 -4.21 -0.83
CA LYS A 125 -0.92 -4.28 -2.21
C LYS A 125 -1.69 -3.34 -3.13
N ILE A 126 -3.03 -3.35 -3.07
CA ILE A 126 -3.88 -2.41 -3.82
C ILE A 126 -3.54 -0.97 -3.46
N GLY A 127 -3.39 -0.64 -2.16
CA GLY A 127 -2.98 0.69 -1.72
C GLY A 127 -1.63 1.11 -2.29
N GLY A 128 -0.65 0.20 -2.32
CA GLY A 128 0.66 0.44 -2.93
C GLY A 128 0.57 0.77 -4.42
N LEU A 129 -0.16 -0.03 -5.17
CA LEU A 129 -0.35 0.17 -6.61
C LEU A 129 -1.11 1.46 -6.94
N LEU A 130 -2.15 1.79 -6.17
CA LEU A 130 -2.87 3.06 -6.32
C LEU A 130 -1.96 4.27 -6.12
N ARG A 131 -1.03 4.20 -5.16
CA ARG A 131 -0.03 5.26 -4.96
C ARG A 131 0.95 5.36 -6.12
N GLU A 132 1.35 4.24 -6.72
CA GLU A 132 2.23 4.23 -7.89
C GLU A 132 1.61 4.86 -9.14
N ILE A 133 0.28 4.95 -9.22
CA ILE A 133 -0.46 5.64 -10.28
C ILE A 133 -1.03 6.99 -9.80
N ASP A 134 -0.40 7.61 -8.80
CA ASP A 134 -0.72 8.93 -8.25
C ASP A 134 -2.16 9.07 -7.66
N GLN A 135 -2.82 7.95 -7.34
CA GLN A 135 -4.12 7.94 -6.67
C GLN A 135 -3.98 7.88 -5.14
N GLU A 136 -3.18 8.79 -4.56
CA GLU A 136 -2.79 8.80 -3.15
C GLU A 136 -3.99 8.84 -2.18
N LYS A 137 -5.06 9.59 -2.51
CA LYS A 137 -6.27 9.67 -1.64
C LYS A 137 -7.00 8.32 -1.54
N GLU A 138 -7.06 7.59 -2.63
CA GLU A 138 -7.67 6.26 -2.63
C GLU A 138 -6.73 5.24 -1.96
N ALA A 139 -5.44 5.30 -2.26
CA ALA A 139 -4.41 4.48 -1.64
C ALA A 139 -4.47 4.57 -0.11
N LEU A 140 -4.61 5.78 0.44
CA LEU A 140 -4.71 6.01 1.89
C LEU A 140 -5.91 5.29 2.52
N LYS A 141 -7.05 5.23 1.86
CA LYS A 141 -8.22 4.46 2.35
C LYS A 141 -7.90 2.96 2.45
N TYR A 142 -7.20 2.41 1.45
CA TYR A 142 -6.77 1.01 1.46
C TYR A 142 -5.73 0.74 2.54
N PHE A 143 -4.78 1.66 2.76
CA PHE A 143 -3.81 1.53 3.84
C PHE A 143 -4.47 1.52 5.22
N TYR A 144 -5.40 2.43 5.51
CA TYR A 144 -6.13 2.40 6.78
C TYR A 144 -6.91 1.10 6.97
N ARG A 145 -7.60 0.63 5.92
CA ARG A 145 -8.30 -0.67 5.95
C ARG A 145 -7.33 -1.82 6.22
N ALA A 146 -6.17 -1.85 5.56
CA ALA A 146 -5.16 -2.88 5.77
C ALA A 146 -4.61 -2.84 7.22
N ALA A 147 -4.32 -1.65 7.76
CA ALA A 147 -3.84 -1.48 9.13
C ALA A 147 -4.86 -2.00 10.16
N ASP A 148 -6.16 -1.79 9.92
CA ASP A 148 -7.23 -2.29 10.78
C ASP A 148 -7.31 -3.83 10.73
N VAL A 149 -7.27 -4.42 9.53
CA VAL A 149 -7.29 -5.89 9.36
C VAL A 149 -6.05 -6.53 9.98
N TYR A 150 -4.85 -5.96 9.76
CA TYR A 150 -3.62 -6.41 10.42
C TYR A 150 -3.71 -6.31 11.95
N GLY A 151 -4.37 -5.28 12.45
CA GLY A 151 -4.62 -5.10 13.90
C GLY A 151 -5.46 -6.24 14.47
N ARG A 152 -6.58 -6.59 13.81
CA ARG A 152 -7.44 -7.72 14.20
C ARG A 152 -6.71 -9.06 14.12
N ALA A 153 -5.88 -9.24 13.10
CA ALA A 153 -5.04 -10.43 12.91
C ALA A 153 -3.82 -10.49 13.86
N LYS A 154 -3.62 -9.49 14.73
CA LYS A 154 -2.46 -9.37 15.64
C LYS A 154 -1.10 -9.37 14.92
N MET A 155 -1.06 -8.95 13.67
CA MET A 155 0.14 -8.83 12.85
C MET A 155 0.79 -7.44 13.06
N HIS A 156 1.41 -7.27 14.22
CA HIS A 156 1.88 -5.96 14.71
C HIS A 156 2.91 -5.31 13.77
N ILE A 157 3.86 -6.08 13.23
CA ILE A 157 4.89 -5.57 12.32
C ILE A 157 4.26 -5.02 11.03
N ASN A 158 3.37 -5.80 10.42
CA ASN A 158 2.69 -5.39 9.19
C ASN A 158 1.81 -4.16 9.42
N ARG A 159 1.05 -4.15 10.51
CA ARG A 159 0.23 -3.01 10.92
C ARG A 159 1.07 -1.75 11.08
N ARG A 160 2.20 -1.83 11.78
CA ARG A 160 3.14 -0.71 11.98
C ARG A 160 3.62 -0.16 10.65
N ASN A 161 4.10 -1.03 9.75
CA ASN A 161 4.60 -0.62 8.44
C ASN A 161 3.54 0.11 7.61
N ILE A 162 2.28 -0.32 7.69
CA ILE A 162 1.18 0.34 7.00
C ILE A 162 0.83 1.68 7.69
N LEU A 163 0.82 1.74 9.02
CA LEU A 163 0.56 3.01 9.73
C LEU A 163 1.64 4.07 9.44
N MET A 164 2.91 3.66 9.27
CA MET A 164 3.97 4.57 8.81
C MET A 164 3.66 5.13 7.41
N GLN A 165 3.15 4.31 6.51
CA GLN A 165 2.73 4.77 5.18
C GLN A 165 1.53 5.72 5.26
N CYS A 166 0.56 5.43 6.14
CA CYS A 166 -0.56 6.35 6.40
C CYS A 166 -0.05 7.71 6.89
N ALA A 167 0.85 7.72 7.88
CA ALA A 167 1.40 8.96 8.44
C ALA A 167 2.14 9.78 7.38
N ALA A 168 2.92 9.13 6.51
CA ALA A 168 3.60 9.78 5.40
C ALA A 168 2.62 10.38 4.38
N SER A 169 1.54 9.68 4.04
CA SER A 169 0.50 10.21 3.14
C SER A 169 -0.24 11.39 3.77
N GLU A 170 -0.53 11.34 5.07
CA GLU A 170 -1.18 12.45 5.79
C GLU A 170 -0.29 13.72 5.80
N ILE A 171 1.05 13.58 5.89
CA ILE A 171 1.98 14.73 5.71
C ILE A 171 1.81 15.35 4.33
N ARG A 172 1.83 14.54 3.26
CA ARG A 172 1.65 15.04 1.89
C ARG A 172 0.33 15.77 1.69
N PHE A 173 -0.72 15.38 2.42
CA PHE A 173 -1.99 16.10 2.44
C PHE A 173 -2.02 17.28 3.43
N LYS A 174 -0.90 17.59 4.09
CA LYS A 174 -0.79 18.62 5.14
C LYS A 174 -1.71 18.37 6.35
N ASN A 175 -2.12 17.12 6.56
CA ASN A 175 -2.92 16.69 7.71
C ASN A 175 -1.99 16.36 8.89
N TYR A 176 -1.23 17.35 9.34
CA TYR A 176 -0.20 17.17 10.36
C TYR A 176 -0.75 16.62 11.69
N GLU A 177 -1.99 16.96 12.05
CA GLU A 177 -2.67 16.42 13.25
C GLU A 177 -2.76 14.89 13.20
N LYS A 178 -3.33 14.34 12.13
CA LYS A 178 -3.46 12.89 11.97
C LYS A 178 -2.11 12.20 11.87
N SER A 179 -1.16 12.81 11.16
CA SER A 179 0.19 12.27 11.06
C SER A 179 0.87 12.22 12.43
N PHE A 180 0.75 13.28 13.23
CA PHE A 180 1.28 13.34 14.59
C PHE A 180 0.70 12.23 15.47
N ASP A 181 -0.63 12.04 15.47
CA ASP A 181 -1.31 11.01 16.26
C ASP A 181 -0.87 9.59 15.84
N LEU A 182 -0.65 9.36 14.54
CA LEU A 182 -0.11 8.10 14.04
C LEU A 182 1.31 7.86 14.54
N TYR A 183 2.20 8.85 14.45
CA TYR A 183 3.58 8.71 14.96
C TYR A 183 3.61 8.54 16.48
N LYS A 184 2.74 9.21 17.22
CA LYS A 184 2.59 9.01 18.68
C LYS A 184 2.12 7.58 19.00
N THR A 185 1.19 7.04 18.21
CA THR A 185 0.73 5.66 18.34
C THR A 185 1.88 4.67 18.05
N LEU A 186 2.64 4.91 16.99
CA LEU A 186 3.80 4.11 16.61
C LEU A 186 4.91 4.15 17.67
N ALA A 187 5.16 5.30 18.28
CA ALA A 187 6.15 5.47 19.34
C ALA A 187 5.81 4.67 20.61
N ASN A 188 4.52 4.53 20.90
CA ASN A 188 4.02 3.79 22.07
C ASN A 188 3.82 2.29 21.82
N ASP A 189 4.00 1.83 20.56
CA ASP A 189 3.93 0.41 20.24
C ASP A 189 5.13 -0.33 20.83
N LYS A 190 4.85 -1.22 21.79
CA LYS A 190 5.86 -2.01 22.51
C LYS A 190 6.36 -3.22 21.71
N SER A 191 5.82 -3.47 20.51
CA SER A 191 6.35 -4.52 19.65
C SER A 191 7.80 -4.20 19.28
N GLU A 192 8.71 -5.17 19.43
CA GLU A 192 10.14 -4.97 19.19
C GLU A 192 10.40 -4.33 17.83
N ILE A 193 10.92 -3.10 17.84
CA ILE A 193 11.38 -2.41 16.65
C ILE A 193 12.83 -2.84 16.44
N SER A 194 13.02 -3.78 15.51
CA SER A 194 14.35 -4.37 15.26
C SER A 194 15.37 -3.40 14.66
N HIS A 195 14.93 -2.24 14.16
CA HIS A 195 15.80 -1.25 13.51
C HIS A 195 15.71 0.12 14.19
N VAL A 196 16.73 0.45 14.99
CA VAL A 196 16.88 1.75 15.67
C VAL A 196 16.80 2.93 14.68
N LEU A 197 17.34 2.74 13.45
CA LEU A 197 17.33 3.76 12.39
C LEU A 197 15.90 4.13 11.94
N GLU A 198 15.03 3.14 11.73
CA GLU A 198 13.64 3.39 11.34
C GLU A 198 12.88 4.10 12.46
N LYS A 199 13.13 3.69 13.71
CA LYS A 199 12.51 4.33 14.87
C LYS A 199 12.86 5.81 14.95
N THR A 200 14.13 6.15 14.79
CA THR A 200 14.59 7.54 14.82
C THR A 200 13.93 8.37 13.73
N SER A 201 13.87 7.86 12.51
CA SER A 201 13.28 8.59 11.37
C SER A 201 11.79 8.92 11.56
N PHE A 202 10.98 7.96 12.03
CA PHE A 202 9.56 8.26 12.23
C PHE A 202 9.29 9.11 13.48
N LEU A 203 10.08 8.94 14.56
CA LEU A 203 10.00 9.82 15.72
C LEU A 203 10.35 11.26 15.34
N PHE A 204 11.38 11.45 14.52
CA PHE A 204 11.77 12.75 14.00
C PHE A 204 10.60 13.44 13.26
N LEU A 205 9.95 12.72 12.33
CA LEU A 205 8.78 13.26 11.62
C LEU A 205 7.63 13.60 12.58
N GLY A 206 7.41 12.77 13.60
CA GLY A 206 6.44 13.06 14.66
C GLY A 206 6.78 14.33 15.42
N VAL A 207 8.04 14.53 15.80
CA VAL A 207 8.49 15.77 16.46
C VAL A 207 8.25 17.00 15.58
N LEU A 208 8.62 16.93 14.29
CA LEU A 208 8.38 18.02 13.34
C LEU A 208 6.89 18.36 13.21
N CYS A 209 6.03 17.37 13.08
CA CYS A 209 4.57 17.58 13.07
C CYS A 209 4.08 18.23 14.38
N GLY A 210 4.61 17.79 15.53
CA GLY A 210 4.29 18.38 16.83
C GLY A 210 4.71 19.84 16.94
N ILE A 211 5.83 20.23 16.34
CA ILE A 211 6.30 21.62 16.28
C ILE A 211 5.34 22.48 15.43
N ILE A 212 4.93 22.00 14.25
CA ILE A 212 3.96 22.72 13.40
C ILE A 212 2.64 22.95 14.14
N LEU A 213 2.20 21.95 14.89
CA LEU A 213 0.93 21.98 15.64
C LEU A 213 1.02 22.69 16.98
N GLU A 214 2.19 23.24 17.34
CA GLU A 214 2.48 23.87 18.63
C GLU A 214 2.26 22.93 19.83
N LYS A 215 2.26 21.62 19.61
CA LYS A 215 2.14 20.57 20.65
C LYS A 215 3.49 20.30 21.33
N THR A 216 4.14 21.34 21.84
CA THR A 216 5.52 21.35 22.34
C THR A 216 5.78 20.23 23.36
N LYS A 217 4.89 20.05 24.35
CA LYS A 217 5.06 19.01 25.39
C LYS A 217 5.09 17.61 24.78
N SER A 218 4.15 17.30 23.92
CA SER A 218 4.09 15.98 23.28
C SER A 218 5.21 15.77 22.26
N ALA A 219 5.71 16.82 21.63
CA ALA A 219 6.89 16.75 20.77
C ALA A 219 8.15 16.40 21.59
N TYR A 220 8.33 16.97 22.79
CA TYR A 220 9.40 16.56 23.71
C TYR A 220 9.24 15.09 24.17
N GLU A 221 8.03 14.61 24.43
CA GLU A 221 7.79 13.20 24.77
C GLU A 221 8.24 12.23 23.66
N LEU A 222 8.10 12.62 22.41
CA LEU A 222 8.63 11.85 21.25
C LEU A 222 10.15 11.99 21.13
N LEU A 223 10.67 13.21 21.28
CA LEU A 223 12.11 13.48 21.20
C LEU A 223 12.89 12.67 22.25
N ASN A 224 12.41 12.58 23.46
CA ASN A 224 13.03 11.81 24.56
C ASN A 224 13.08 10.29 24.29
N GLN A 225 12.40 9.79 23.27
CA GLN A 225 12.47 8.38 22.86
C GLN A 225 13.50 8.15 21.73
N MET A 226 14.08 9.23 21.21
CA MET A 226 15.12 9.16 20.17
C MET A 226 16.50 8.95 20.82
N ASP A 227 17.40 8.36 20.05
CA ASP A 227 18.81 8.27 20.41
C ASP A 227 19.46 9.66 20.24
N ASP A 228 19.93 10.27 21.33
CA ASP A 228 20.51 11.62 21.37
C ASP A 228 21.83 11.76 20.61
N THR A 229 22.50 10.65 20.31
CA THR A 229 23.70 10.63 19.48
C THR A 229 23.42 10.83 17.99
N ARG A 230 22.16 10.71 17.58
CA ARG A 230 21.77 10.83 16.17
C ARG A 230 21.60 12.29 15.75
N LEU A 231 21.97 12.55 14.50
CA LEU A 231 21.86 13.88 13.92
C LEU A 231 20.41 14.38 13.89
N GLU A 232 19.46 13.50 13.54
CA GLU A 232 18.02 13.81 13.54
C GLU A 232 17.53 14.24 14.91
N SER A 233 18.01 13.60 15.98
CA SER A 233 17.65 13.95 17.37
C SER A 233 18.18 15.32 17.75
N GLN A 234 19.44 15.60 17.41
CA GLN A 234 20.08 16.90 17.66
C GLN A 234 19.37 18.03 16.91
N ILE A 235 19.00 17.78 15.64
CA ILE A 235 18.24 18.74 14.83
C ILE A 235 16.85 18.95 15.41
N ALA A 236 16.12 17.86 15.78
CA ALA A 236 14.79 17.95 16.38
C ALA A 236 14.81 18.75 17.69
N TYR A 237 15.81 18.50 18.55
CA TYR A 237 16.01 19.24 19.77
C TYR A 237 16.21 20.74 19.50
N LYS A 238 17.11 21.07 18.56
CA LYS A 238 17.40 22.46 18.16
C LYS A 238 16.15 23.15 17.61
N MET A 239 15.39 22.50 16.73
CA MET A 239 14.16 23.04 16.16
C MET A 239 13.10 23.32 17.23
N LEU A 240 12.94 22.41 18.20
CA LEU A 240 12.01 22.57 19.30
C LEU A 240 12.43 23.69 20.26
N ASP A 241 13.74 23.84 20.50
CA ASP A 241 14.30 24.92 21.32
C ASP A 241 14.13 26.29 20.65
N ILE A 242 14.37 26.40 19.35
CA ILE A 242 14.12 27.60 18.55
C ILE A 242 12.65 28.02 18.67
N LYS A 243 11.72 27.10 18.47
CA LYS A 243 10.28 27.39 18.55
C LYS A 243 9.86 27.84 19.95
N THR A 244 10.38 27.22 21.02
CA THR A 244 10.03 27.54 22.40
C THR A 244 10.63 28.87 22.87
N LYS A 245 11.86 29.18 22.45
CA LYS A 245 12.55 30.44 22.83
C LYS A 245 12.21 31.61 21.91
N ARG A 246 11.44 31.37 20.83
CA ARG A 246 11.13 32.35 19.77
C ARG A 246 12.40 33.05 19.18
N SER A 247 13.53 32.37 19.24
CA SER A 247 14.77 32.82 18.62
C SER A 247 14.90 32.15 17.26
N ALA A 248 14.37 32.78 16.23
CA ALA A 248 14.49 32.26 14.87
C ALA A 248 15.90 32.49 14.34
N ASP A 249 16.73 31.46 14.31
CA ASP A 249 17.89 31.43 13.44
C ASP A 249 17.49 30.85 12.08
N GLN A 250 16.99 31.71 11.20
CA GLN A 250 16.53 31.36 9.85
C GLN A 250 17.63 30.62 9.07
N ALA A 251 18.88 31.02 9.24
CA ALA A 251 20.02 30.41 8.56
C ALA A 251 20.26 28.96 8.97
N ASP A 252 19.92 28.59 10.18
CA ASP A 252 19.99 27.19 10.63
C ASP A 252 18.84 26.33 10.09
N LEU A 253 17.65 26.90 9.93
CA LEU A 253 16.53 26.21 9.30
C LEU A 253 16.82 25.92 7.82
N ASP A 254 17.36 26.91 7.09
CA ASP A 254 17.74 26.77 5.68
C ASP A 254 18.79 25.68 5.46
N LYS A 255 19.83 25.64 6.31
CA LYS A 255 20.85 24.59 6.27
C LYS A 255 20.24 23.20 6.53
N THR A 256 19.31 23.12 7.46
CA THR A 256 18.62 21.89 7.81
C THR A 256 17.75 21.40 6.64
N ILE A 257 17.02 22.30 6.00
CA ILE A 257 16.21 21.98 4.80
C ILE A 257 17.14 21.47 3.70
N GLU A 258 18.28 22.14 3.44
CA GLU A 258 19.22 21.71 2.40
C GLU A 258 19.83 20.32 2.67
N TYR A 259 20.11 20.00 3.92
CA TYR A 259 20.54 18.65 4.30
C TYR A 259 19.45 17.59 3.99
N PHE A 260 18.19 17.83 4.39
CA PHE A 260 17.11 16.87 4.20
C PHE A 260 16.61 16.77 2.76
N LYS A 261 16.79 17.78 1.93
CA LYS A 261 16.50 17.69 0.48
C LYS A 261 17.18 16.47 -0.18
N ARG A 262 18.36 16.10 0.32
CA ARG A 262 19.17 15.00 -0.22
C ARG A 262 18.91 13.66 0.50
N THR A 263 18.48 13.69 1.74
CA THR A 263 18.45 12.51 2.62
C THR A 263 17.04 12.03 2.96
N ASN A 264 16.07 12.95 3.09
CA ASN A 264 14.70 12.63 3.50
C ASN A 264 13.68 13.61 2.92
N LYS A 265 13.08 13.24 1.78
CA LYS A 265 12.11 14.09 1.09
C LYS A 265 10.91 14.47 1.97
N LEU A 266 10.41 13.55 2.79
CA LEU A 266 9.25 13.80 3.63
C LEU A 266 9.56 14.80 4.75
N ALA A 267 10.74 14.67 5.38
CA ALA A 267 11.23 15.67 6.35
C ALA A 267 11.38 17.05 5.70
N THR A 268 11.86 17.09 4.45
CA THR A 268 11.96 18.35 3.68
C THR A 268 10.60 19.00 3.49
N GLU A 269 9.58 18.24 3.13
CA GLU A 269 8.21 18.76 2.95
C GLU A 269 7.67 19.39 4.25
N VAL A 270 7.90 18.74 5.39
CA VAL A 270 7.50 19.27 6.70
C VAL A 270 8.29 20.53 7.09
N LEU A 271 9.60 20.53 6.87
CA LEU A 271 10.47 21.68 7.18
C LEU A 271 10.16 22.90 6.31
N LEU A 272 9.86 22.69 5.03
CA LEU A 272 9.38 23.76 4.14
C LEU A 272 8.06 24.36 4.62
N ALA A 273 7.12 23.52 5.06
CA ALA A 273 5.86 24.00 5.63
C ALA A 273 6.07 24.80 6.93
N MET A 274 7.08 24.45 7.75
CA MET A 274 7.47 25.22 8.93
C MET A 274 8.08 26.58 8.53
N HIS A 275 8.94 26.57 7.52
CA HIS A 275 9.56 27.80 6.98
C HIS A 275 8.48 28.78 6.47
N ASP A 276 7.56 28.29 5.62
CA ASP A 276 6.48 29.10 5.06
C ASP A 276 5.57 29.68 6.17
N ALA A 277 5.31 28.90 7.22
CA ALA A 277 4.54 29.36 8.36
C ALA A 277 5.27 30.43 9.18
N GLN A 278 6.59 30.38 9.29
CA GLN A 278 7.39 31.40 9.99
C GLN A 278 7.45 32.70 9.18
N VAL A 279 7.66 32.62 7.87
CA VAL A 279 7.67 33.78 6.96
C VAL A 279 6.32 34.52 6.97
N ALA A 280 5.21 33.77 7.08
CA ALA A 280 3.86 34.35 7.15
C ALA A 280 3.56 35.09 8.47
N ILE A 281 4.36 34.87 9.51
CA ILE A 281 4.18 35.48 10.86
C ILE A 281 5.09 36.71 11.06
N ASP A 282 6.12 36.90 10.21
CA ASP A 282 7.00 38.05 10.32
C ASP A 282 6.41 39.27 9.60
N PRO A 283 5.87 40.29 10.35
CA PRO A 283 5.23 41.47 9.75
C PRO A 283 6.21 42.40 9.04
N ASN A 284 7.54 42.13 9.11
CA ASN A 284 8.56 42.93 8.46
C ASN A 284 8.92 42.44 7.04
N ASN A 285 8.31 41.35 6.57
CA ASN A 285 8.56 40.83 5.21
C ASN A 285 7.69 41.47 4.13
N ASP A 286 6.77 42.38 4.47
CA ASP A 286 5.94 43.14 3.53
C ASP A 286 6.66 44.41 2.97
N ILE A 287 7.97 44.55 3.16
CA ILE A 287 8.75 45.66 2.64
C ILE A 287 9.95 45.13 1.82
N LEU A 288 9.66 44.60 0.62
CA LEU A 288 10.59 44.64 -0.52
C LEU A 288 9.81 44.67 -1.82
#